data_4fd1fe2f6dff340c04a8d81077f18970
#
_entry.id   4fd1fe2f6dff340c04a8d81077f18970
#
_cell.length_a   1.000
_cell.length_b   1.000
_cell.length_c   1.000
_cell.angle_alpha   90.00
_cell.angle_beta   90.00
_cell.angle_gamma   90.00
#
_symmetry.space_group_name_H-M   'P 1'
#
loop_
_entity.id
_entity.type
_entity.pdbx_description
1 polymer ?
#
loop_
_entity_poly.entity_id
_entity_poly.type
_entity_poly.pdbx_seq_one_letter_code
_entity_poly.pdbx_strand_id
1 'polypeptide(L)'
;MALRSLSSLEMAAAKEAVVRRMVDALQRADPAAIAELLSDDVVYYFPGRSEVAGTYHGRAEVLGLFGAFSRLLGGPPSLDSHDVVASEAHVVELATHAATRNGTPYEWQAIRIYHIDDDRISEIWLMIGDIYAFDAWLEGD
;
A
#
# COMPACT_ATOMS: atom_id res chain seq x y z
N MET A 1 -31.60 -21.48 -16.24
CA MET A 1 -30.28 -21.89 -15.77
C MET A 1 -29.76 -20.89 -14.74
N ALA A 2 -29.34 -21.38 -13.62
CA ALA A 2 -28.82 -20.50 -12.58
C ALA A 2 -27.47 -19.89 -13.00
N LEU A 3 -27.25 -18.62 -12.62
CA LEU A 3 -25.96 -18.00 -12.80
C LEU A 3 -24.93 -18.72 -11.91
N ARG A 4 -23.79 -18.94 -12.48
CA ARG A 4 -22.70 -19.55 -11.71
C ARG A 4 -22.07 -18.53 -10.78
N SER A 5 -22.01 -18.85 -9.49
CA SER A 5 -21.27 -18.06 -8.51
C SER A 5 -19.78 -18.34 -8.65
N LEU A 6 -18.97 -17.31 -8.41
CA LEU A 6 -17.53 -17.50 -8.33
C LEU A 6 -17.18 -18.35 -7.11
N SER A 7 -16.25 -19.28 -7.27
CA SER A 7 -15.70 -20.02 -6.15
C SER A 7 -14.82 -19.12 -5.28
N SER A 8 -14.52 -19.57 -4.04
CA SER A 8 -13.59 -18.85 -3.17
C SER A 8 -12.23 -18.65 -3.82
N LEU A 9 -11.74 -19.63 -4.59
CA LEU A 9 -10.46 -19.53 -5.29
C LEU A 9 -10.52 -18.47 -6.41
N GLU A 10 -11.62 -18.44 -7.15
CA GLU A 10 -11.80 -17.46 -8.22
C GLU A 10 -11.91 -16.04 -7.66
N MET A 11 -12.61 -15.86 -6.54
CA MET A 11 -12.73 -14.57 -5.86
C MET A 11 -11.38 -14.12 -5.32
N ALA A 12 -10.62 -15.02 -4.69
CA ALA A 12 -9.27 -14.72 -4.20
C ALA A 12 -8.35 -14.31 -5.34
N ALA A 13 -8.38 -15.03 -6.46
CA ALA A 13 -7.56 -14.72 -7.63
C ALA A 13 -7.89 -13.35 -8.23
N ALA A 14 -9.18 -13.00 -8.28
CA ALA A 14 -9.62 -11.69 -8.78
C ALA A 14 -9.12 -10.55 -7.89
N LYS A 15 -9.17 -10.72 -6.57
CA LYS A 15 -8.68 -9.72 -5.62
C LYS A 15 -7.16 -9.62 -5.64
N GLU A 16 -6.47 -10.75 -5.74
CA GLU A 16 -5.01 -10.76 -5.90
C GLU A 16 -4.59 -9.95 -7.14
N ALA A 17 -5.31 -10.10 -8.25
CA ALA A 17 -5.02 -9.38 -9.48
C ALA A 17 -5.11 -7.86 -9.29
N VAL A 18 -6.08 -7.37 -8.51
CA VAL A 18 -6.20 -5.94 -8.19
C VAL A 18 -4.95 -5.44 -7.45
N VAL A 19 -4.50 -6.20 -6.43
CA VAL A 19 -3.33 -5.81 -5.65
C VAL A 19 -2.06 -5.87 -6.50
N ARG A 20 -1.92 -6.85 -7.40
CA ARG A 20 -0.76 -6.90 -8.30
C ARG A 20 -0.72 -5.70 -9.23
N ARG A 21 -1.88 -5.21 -9.70
CA ARG A 21 -1.94 -3.96 -10.47
C ARG A 21 -1.55 -2.76 -9.62
N MET A 22 -1.95 -2.74 -8.33
CA MET A 22 -1.53 -1.67 -7.42
C MET A 22 -0.02 -1.67 -7.21
N VAL A 23 0.58 -2.85 -6.99
CA VAL A 23 2.04 -2.98 -6.86
C VAL A 23 2.75 -2.43 -8.09
N ASP A 24 2.28 -2.80 -9.29
CA ASP A 24 2.85 -2.31 -10.54
C ASP A 24 2.74 -0.79 -10.65
N ALA A 25 1.58 -0.22 -10.31
CA ALA A 25 1.37 1.23 -10.34
C ALA A 25 2.26 1.96 -9.33
N LEU A 26 2.45 1.39 -8.15
CA LEU A 26 3.36 1.95 -7.13
C LEU A 26 4.81 1.90 -7.61
N GLN A 27 5.25 0.78 -8.22
CA GLN A 27 6.61 0.66 -8.74
C GLN A 27 6.89 1.65 -9.86
N ARG A 28 5.88 1.97 -10.66
CA ARG A 28 5.99 2.95 -11.74
C ARG A 28 5.80 4.39 -11.25
N ALA A 29 5.42 4.57 -9.97
CA ALA A 29 5.07 5.87 -9.40
C ALA A 29 4.05 6.61 -10.29
N ASP A 30 2.97 5.93 -10.63
CA ASP A 30 1.92 6.42 -11.52
C ASP A 30 0.66 6.77 -10.74
N PRO A 31 0.48 8.06 -10.34
CA PRO A 31 -0.67 8.44 -9.50
C PRO A 31 -2.02 8.18 -10.16
N ALA A 32 -2.13 8.34 -11.47
CA ALA A 32 -3.39 8.11 -12.17
C ALA A 32 -3.79 6.63 -12.12
N ALA A 33 -2.83 5.73 -12.33
CA ALA A 33 -3.08 4.28 -12.23
C ALA A 33 -3.42 3.88 -10.80
N ILE A 34 -2.75 4.45 -9.81
CA ILE A 34 -3.05 4.20 -8.39
C ILE A 34 -4.49 4.65 -8.09
N ALA A 35 -4.86 5.86 -8.53
CA ALA A 35 -6.19 6.43 -8.26
C ALA A 35 -7.31 5.55 -8.81
N GLU A 36 -7.11 4.97 -9.99
CA GLU A 36 -8.12 4.10 -10.62
C GLU A 36 -8.41 2.84 -9.82
N LEU A 37 -7.43 2.36 -9.03
CA LEU A 37 -7.56 1.15 -8.23
C LEU A 37 -8.18 1.39 -6.86
N LEU A 38 -8.27 2.65 -6.42
CA LEU A 38 -8.80 3.01 -5.11
C LEU A 38 -10.30 3.31 -5.21
N SER A 39 -11.08 2.85 -4.23
CA SER A 39 -12.48 3.25 -4.12
C SER A 39 -12.55 4.72 -3.68
N ASP A 40 -13.69 5.38 -3.91
CA ASP A 40 -13.88 6.78 -3.53
C ASP A 40 -13.70 7.01 -2.03
N ASP A 41 -14.10 6.02 -1.23
CA ASP A 41 -14.10 6.09 0.23
C ASP A 41 -12.96 5.26 0.85
N VAL A 42 -11.90 5.00 0.11
CA VAL A 42 -10.75 4.22 0.59
C VAL A 42 -10.20 4.79 1.89
N VAL A 43 -9.76 3.90 2.80
CA VAL A 43 -9.11 4.30 4.05
C VAL A 43 -7.72 3.67 4.10
N TYR A 44 -6.72 4.46 4.45
CA TYR A 44 -5.35 4.01 4.60
C TYR A 44 -4.88 4.27 6.03
N TYR A 45 -4.34 3.24 6.67
CA TYR A 45 -3.83 3.31 8.04
C TYR A 45 -2.30 3.24 7.99
N PHE A 46 -1.63 4.36 8.25
CA PHE A 46 -0.17 4.45 8.27
C PHE A 46 0.30 4.43 9.73
N PRO A 47 1.15 3.45 10.12
CA PRO A 47 1.53 3.27 11.52
C PRO A 47 2.59 4.26 11.97
N GLY A 48 2.82 4.31 13.28
CA GLY A 48 3.93 5.03 13.90
C GLY A 48 3.57 6.40 14.40
N ARG A 49 4.59 7.25 14.53
CA ARG A 49 4.49 8.59 15.09
C ARG A 49 5.06 9.67 14.19
N SER A 50 5.51 9.30 13.00
CA SER A 50 6.07 10.29 12.06
C SER A 50 5.01 11.26 11.57
N GLU A 51 5.43 12.30 10.86
CA GLU A 51 4.51 13.28 10.30
C GLU A 51 3.55 12.69 9.25
N VAL A 52 3.86 11.51 8.70
CA VAL A 52 2.99 10.81 7.76
C VAL A 52 2.15 9.73 8.43
N ALA A 53 2.32 9.48 9.73
CA ALA A 53 1.49 8.52 10.45
C ALA A 53 0.06 9.05 10.60
N GLY A 54 -0.90 8.13 10.57
CA GLY A 54 -2.30 8.50 10.78
C GLY A 54 -3.24 7.70 9.90
N THR A 55 -4.51 8.10 9.94
CA THR A 55 -5.57 7.49 9.15
C THR A 55 -6.01 8.48 8.06
N TYR A 56 -6.04 8.02 6.83
CA TYR A 56 -6.33 8.85 5.66
C TYR A 56 -7.64 8.36 5.04
N HIS A 57 -8.57 9.28 4.83
CA HIS A 57 -9.91 8.98 4.35
C HIS A 57 -10.13 9.54 2.95
N GLY A 58 -10.51 8.67 2.03
CA GLY A 58 -10.84 9.04 0.66
C GLY A 58 -9.64 9.08 -0.26
N ARG A 59 -9.93 8.99 -1.54
CA ARG A 59 -8.90 8.89 -2.58
C ARG A 59 -7.94 10.07 -2.56
N ALA A 60 -8.45 11.29 -2.40
CA ALA A 60 -7.63 12.49 -2.42
C ALA A 60 -6.63 12.51 -1.26
N GLU A 61 -7.07 12.14 -0.04
CA GLU A 61 -6.19 12.10 1.12
C GLU A 61 -5.13 11.02 0.97
N VAL A 62 -5.51 9.85 0.45
CA VAL A 62 -4.56 8.73 0.26
C VAL A 62 -3.50 9.10 -0.79
N LEU A 63 -3.90 9.71 -1.90
CA LEU A 63 -2.94 10.20 -2.89
C LEU A 63 -2.06 11.30 -2.31
N GLY A 64 -2.63 12.16 -1.47
CA GLY A 64 -1.88 13.19 -0.74
C GLY A 64 -0.83 12.59 0.18
N LEU A 65 -1.15 11.48 0.86
CA LEU A 65 -0.19 10.75 1.69
C LEU A 65 0.99 10.27 0.84
N PHE A 66 0.72 9.63 -0.30
CA PHE A 66 1.78 9.12 -1.16
C PHE A 66 2.69 10.25 -1.66
N GLY A 67 2.10 11.38 -2.03
CA GLY A 67 2.87 12.57 -2.44
C GLY A 67 3.70 13.13 -1.30
N ALA A 68 3.13 13.26 -0.10
CA ALA A 68 3.83 13.76 1.07
C ALA A 68 5.00 12.85 1.45
N PHE A 69 4.79 11.55 1.42
CA PHE A 69 5.84 10.58 1.73
C PHE A 69 6.99 10.66 0.71
N SER A 70 6.66 10.72 -0.58
CA SER A 70 7.68 10.89 -1.63
C SER A 70 8.47 12.18 -1.44
N ARG A 71 7.81 13.30 -1.10
CA ARG A 71 8.51 14.56 -0.87
C ARG A 71 9.44 14.47 0.34
N LEU A 72 9.00 13.81 1.39
CA LEU A 72 9.80 13.61 2.60
C LEU A 72 11.08 12.81 2.29
N LEU A 73 10.99 11.85 1.38
CA LEU A 73 12.11 10.99 0.98
C LEU A 73 12.92 11.57 -0.17
N GLY A 74 12.47 12.64 -0.82
CA GLY A 74 13.12 13.18 -2.02
C GLY A 74 12.83 12.37 -3.27
N GLY A 75 11.78 11.56 -3.26
CA GLY A 75 11.34 10.72 -4.36
C GLY A 75 10.64 9.48 -3.83
N PRO A 76 9.98 8.69 -4.70
CA PRO A 76 9.34 7.46 -4.24
C PRO A 76 10.37 6.46 -3.76
N PRO A 77 10.09 5.71 -2.68
CA PRO A 77 11.00 4.64 -2.24
C PRO A 77 11.00 3.51 -3.24
N SER A 78 12.07 2.71 -3.24
CA SER A 78 12.07 1.47 -4.00
C SER A 78 11.06 0.50 -3.39
N LEU A 79 10.48 -0.35 -4.22
CA LEU A 79 9.52 -1.37 -3.79
C LEU A 79 9.91 -2.71 -4.40
N ASP A 80 10.20 -3.67 -3.53
CA ASP A 80 10.36 -5.05 -3.89
C ASP A 80 9.22 -5.83 -3.22
N SER A 81 8.18 -6.14 -4.01
CA SER A 81 7.05 -6.93 -3.53
C SER A 81 7.36 -8.39 -3.80
N HIS A 82 7.70 -9.13 -2.76
CA HIS A 82 8.21 -10.49 -2.93
C HIS A 82 7.16 -11.56 -2.70
N ASP A 83 5.96 -11.22 -2.22
CA ASP A 83 4.86 -12.16 -2.16
C ASP A 83 3.51 -11.43 -2.06
N VAL A 84 2.49 -12.01 -2.67
CA VAL A 84 1.10 -11.56 -2.57
C VAL A 84 0.24 -12.79 -2.36
N VAL A 85 -0.46 -12.84 -1.24
CA VAL A 85 -1.33 -13.96 -0.87
C VAL A 85 -2.74 -13.47 -0.67
N ALA A 86 -3.70 -14.21 -1.18
CA ALA A 86 -5.10 -13.79 -1.15
C ALA A 86 -6.02 -14.89 -0.65
N SER A 87 -7.01 -14.46 0.14
CA SER A 87 -8.24 -15.21 0.38
C SER A 87 -9.39 -14.43 -0.26
N GLU A 88 -10.61 -14.93 -0.13
CA GLU A 88 -11.76 -14.17 -0.61
C GLU A 88 -12.04 -12.93 0.24
N ALA A 89 -11.47 -12.84 1.45
CA ALA A 89 -11.69 -11.72 2.37
C ALA A 89 -10.60 -10.66 2.33
N HIS A 90 -9.32 -11.06 2.19
CA HIS A 90 -8.18 -10.16 2.29
C HIS A 90 -7.11 -10.53 1.28
N VAL A 91 -6.30 -9.53 0.91
CA VAL A 91 -5.05 -9.75 0.19
C VAL A 91 -3.91 -9.20 1.05
N VAL A 92 -2.84 -9.97 1.19
CA VAL A 92 -1.67 -9.58 1.97
C VAL A 92 -0.46 -9.51 1.04
N GLU A 93 0.23 -8.39 1.10
CA GLU A 93 1.46 -8.17 0.33
C GLU A 93 2.64 -8.12 1.30
N LEU A 94 3.69 -8.88 1.02
CA LEU A 94 4.95 -8.84 1.74
C LEU A 94 5.96 -8.11 0.88
N ALA A 95 6.54 -7.03 1.41
CA ALA A 95 7.39 -6.15 0.63
C ALA A 95 8.60 -5.65 1.41
N THR A 96 9.61 -5.23 0.67
CA THR A 96 10.77 -4.51 1.20
C THR A 96 10.88 -3.20 0.45
N HIS A 97 11.06 -2.13 1.20
CA HIS A 97 11.30 -0.79 0.66
C HIS A 97 12.68 -0.31 1.06
N ALA A 98 13.23 0.58 0.26
CA ALA A 98 14.48 1.25 0.59
C ALA A 98 14.44 2.68 0.07
N ALA A 99 15.08 3.57 0.79
CA ALA A 99 15.25 4.96 0.41
C ALA A 99 16.46 5.55 1.14
N THR A 100 16.94 6.68 0.65
CA THR A 100 17.98 7.45 1.33
C THR A 100 17.40 8.81 1.68
N ARG A 101 17.47 9.19 2.94
CA ARG A 101 16.97 10.47 3.44
C ARG A 101 18.08 11.19 4.16
N ASN A 102 18.38 12.42 3.72
CA ASN A 102 19.46 13.22 4.30
C ASN A 102 20.81 12.47 4.36
N GLY A 103 21.11 11.72 3.29
CA GLY A 103 22.34 10.94 3.19
C GLY A 103 22.34 9.62 3.94
N THR A 104 21.27 9.31 4.69
CA THR A 104 21.20 8.07 5.47
C THR A 104 20.29 7.05 4.75
N PRO A 105 20.86 5.96 4.25
CA PRO A 105 20.06 4.91 3.62
C PRO A 105 19.33 4.09 4.69
N TYR A 106 18.14 3.61 4.35
CA TYR A 106 17.37 2.75 5.23
C TYR A 106 16.53 1.79 4.40
N GLU A 107 16.44 0.56 4.88
CA GLU A 107 15.61 -0.47 4.28
C GLU A 107 14.61 -0.93 5.33
N TRP A 108 13.34 -1.08 4.95
CA TRP A 108 12.33 -1.55 5.88
C TRP A 108 11.44 -2.59 5.21
N GLN A 109 10.92 -3.49 6.04
CA GLN A 109 9.94 -4.47 5.61
C GLN A 109 8.55 -3.92 5.86
N ALA A 110 7.64 -4.19 4.94
CA ALA A 110 6.27 -3.75 5.03
C ALA A 110 5.34 -4.91 4.73
N ILE A 111 4.26 -4.97 5.49
CA ILE A 111 3.13 -5.84 5.21
C ILE A 111 1.95 -4.94 4.97
N ARG A 112 1.32 -5.06 3.80
CA ARG A 112 0.08 -4.36 3.51
C ARG A 112 -1.06 -5.36 3.43
N ILE A 113 -2.12 -5.06 4.17
CA ILE A 113 -3.34 -5.85 4.14
C ILE A 113 -4.39 -5.03 3.42
N TYR A 114 -4.99 -5.60 2.38
CA TYR A 114 -5.94 -4.92 1.53
C TYR A 114 -7.33 -5.54 1.65
N HIS A 115 -8.35 -4.68 1.70
CA HIS A 115 -9.73 -5.06 1.40
C HIS A 115 -10.08 -4.60 0.00
N ILE A 116 -10.73 -5.48 -0.76
CA ILE A 116 -11.14 -5.21 -2.14
C ILE A 116 -12.66 -5.34 -2.22
N ASP A 117 -13.33 -4.30 -2.69
CA ASP A 117 -14.75 -4.28 -2.95
C ASP A 117 -15.00 -3.84 -4.40
N ASP A 118 -15.77 -4.59 -5.15
CA ASP A 118 -16.10 -4.28 -6.55
C ASP A 118 -14.86 -3.92 -7.38
N ASP A 119 -13.83 -4.75 -7.29
CA ASP A 119 -12.54 -4.62 -8.00
C ASP A 119 -11.76 -3.35 -7.65
N ARG A 120 -12.08 -2.71 -6.52
CA ARG A 120 -11.36 -1.54 -6.03
C ARG A 120 -10.92 -1.74 -4.60
N ILE A 121 -9.81 -1.10 -4.26
CA ILE A 121 -9.24 -1.18 -2.92
C ILE A 121 -10.02 -0.24 -2.01
N SER A 122 -10.64 -0.80 -0.97
CA SER A 122 -11.45 -0.03 -0.01
C SER A 122 -10.72 0.26 1.29
N GLU A 123 -9.76 -0.58 1.69
CA GLU A 123 -8.95 -0.33 2.88
C GLU A 123 -7.55 -0.88 2.69
N ILE A 124 -6.57 -0.19 3.28
CA ILE A 124 -5.18 -0.62 3.30
C ILE A 124 -4.65 -0.41 4.70
N TRP A 125 -4.21 -1.50 5.35
CA TRP A 125 -3.48 -1.44 6.62
C TRP A 125 -2.00 -1.66 6.32
N LEU A 126 -1.16 -0.72 6.71
CA LEU A 126 0.28 -0.84 6.57
C LEU A 126 0.89 -1.21 7.93
N MET A 127 1.74 -2.22 7.92
CA MET A 127 2.57 -2.61 9.06
C MET A 127 4.02 -2.54 8.63
N ILE A 128 4.85 -1.92 9.47
CA ILE A 128 6.26 -1.73 9.19
C ILE A 128 7.07 -2.44 10.27
N GLY A 129 8.01 -3.28 9.84
CA GLY A 129 8.92 -3.96 10.74
C GLY A 129 9.82 -2.94 11.46
N ASP A 130 9.96 -3.09 12.77
CA ASP A 130 10.68 -2.15 13.63
C ASP A 130 10.23 -0.70 13.41
N ILE A 131 9.00 -0.44 13.78
CA ILE A 131 8.38 0.88 13.59
C ILE A 131 9.14 1.98 14.33
N TYR A 132 9.78 1.66 15.44
CA TYR A 132 10.57 2.64 16.19
C TYR A 132 11.78 3.11 15.40
N ALA A 133 12.50 2.18 14.79
CA ALA A 133 13.66 2.50 13.95
C ALA A 133 13.24 3.28 12.70
N PHE A 134 12.12 2.88 12.08
CA PHE A 134 11.57 3.58 10.92
C PHE A 134 11.21 5.03 11.27
N ASP A 135 10.49 5.24 12.36
CA ASP A 135 10.12 6.58 12.82
C ASP A 135 11.34 7.43 13.12
N ALA A 136 12.35 6.84 13.79
CA ALA A 136 13.59 7.56 14.11
C ALA A 136 14.32 7.99 12.83
N TRP A 137 14.37 7.13 11.84
CA TRP A 137 14.98 7.46 10.55
C TRP A 137 14.24 8.59 9.83
N LEU A 138 12.91 8.57 9.84
CA LEU A 138 12.09 9.64 9.23
C LEU A 138 12.23 10.97 9.96
N GLU A 139 12.37 10.94 11.28
CA GLU A 139 12.51 12.13 12.12
C GLU A 139 13.96 12.66 12.13
N GLY A 140 14.92 11.83 11.73
CA GLY A 140 16.32 12.17 11.73
C GLY A 140 16.69 13.24 10.70
N ASP A 141 17.73 13.98 11.01
CA ASP A 141 18.28 15.00 10.13
C ASP A 141 19.31 14.45 9.15
#